data_295fc321d281f07d0593b307f726e3b1
#
_entry.id   295fc321d281f07d0593b307f726e3b1
#
_cell.length_a   1.000
_cell.length_b   1.000
_cell.length_c   1.000
_cell.angle_alpha   90.00
_cell.angle_beta   90.00
_cell.angle_gamma   90.00
#
_symmetry.space_group_name_H-M   'P 1'
#
loop_
_entity.id
_entity.type
_entity.pdbx_description
1 polymer ?
#
loop_
_entity_poly.entity_id
_entity_poly.type
_entity_poly.pdbx_seq_one_letter_code
_entity_poly.pdbx_strand_id
1 'polypeptide(L)'
;MWPEQTAGAIMSTADAAEVTEVAETADVIVLAGGTGARLDGASKPDVVARGLRLLDHVLAGLEQLREQGLPLGRVCVVAPAEVALPGGVLRALEDPPLGGPVAGIGAGLDVLGRSAPVAGLAGILTCDAPLSWRALPALHRALAQAGPELDGVCARDGEHTQYLLGLYRRRALAAAVAPDGAPLRDTAVRRALGTLRVRAIPTARDVVRDLDTWAEVHSWDSGRSE
;
A
#
# COMPACT_ATOMS: atom_id res chain seq x y z
N MET A 1 -22.49 -8.66 74.85
CA MET A 1 -23.50 -9.05 73.88
C MET A 1 -23.32 -8.13 72.66
N TRP A 2 -22.68 -8.72 71.65
CA TRP A 2 -22.48 -8.00 70.37
C TRP A 2 -23.67 -8.15 69.47
N PRO A 3 -23.82 -7.26 68.45
CA PRO A 3 -23.76 -7.78 67.12
C PRO A 3 -22.85 -6.98 66.17
N GLU A 4 -22.16 -7.77 65.34
CA GLU A 4 -21.42 -7.36 64.16
C GLU A 4 -22.30 -6.67 63.14
N GLN A 5 -21.78 -5.62 62.50
CA GLN A 5 -22.27 -5.12 61.24
C GLN A 5 -21.17 -5.28 60.17
N THR A 6 -21.34 -6.28 59.36
CA THR A 6 -20.63 -6.50 58.10
C THR A 6 -21.00 -5.40 57.08
N ALA A 7 -20.07 -4.51 56.82
CA ALA A 7 -20.17 -3.61 55.68
C ALA A 7 -19.63 -4.33 54.42
N GLY A 8 -20.55 -4.74 53.54
CA GLY A 8 -20.23 -5.25 52.22
C GLY A 8 -19.67 -4.14 51.33
N ALA A 9 -18.43 -4.28 50.98
CA ALA A 9 -17.81 -3.43 49.95
C ALA A 9 -18.40 -3.81 48.59
N ILE A 10 -19.18 -2.91 48.03
CA ILE A 10 -19.64 -2.95 46.63
C ILE A 10 -18.42 -2.54 45.80
N MET A 11 -17.75 -3.51 45.15
CA MET A 11 -16.75 -3.21 44.13
C MET A 11 -17.48 -2.62 42.93
N SER A 12 -17.22 -1.34 42.66
CA SER A 12 -17.64 -0.64 41.47
C SER A 12 -16.92 -1.23 40.26
N THR A 13 -17.68 -1.92 39.41
CA THR A 13 -17.25 -2.30 38.07
C THR A 13 -17.39 -1.11 37.13
N ALA A 14 -16.48 -0.18 37.17
CA ALA A 14 -16.40 0.91 36.20
C ALA A 14 -14.93 1.35 36.10
N ASP A 15 -14.19 0.70 35.26
CA ASP A 15 -13.12 1.28 34.44
C ASP A 15 -12.57 0.22 33.49
N ALA A 16 -13.41 -0.26 32.58
CA ALA A 16 -12.94 -0.77 31.31
C ALA A 16 -12.67 0.47 30.45
N ALA A 17 -11.50 1.08 30.64
CA ALA A 17 -11.02 2.09 29.71
C ALA A 17 -10.99 1.42 28.33
N GLU A 18 -11.90 1.85 27.47
CA GLU A 18 -11.91 1.55 26.06
C GLU A 18 -10.62 2.12 25.50
N VAL A 19 -9.58 1.29 25.43
CA VAL A 19 -8.35 1.62 24.73
C VAL A 19 -8.74 1.74 23.27
N THR A 20 -9.09 2.96 22.86
CA THR A 20 -9.26 3.27 21.44
C THR A 20 -7.90 3.04 20.81
N GLU A 21 -7.72 1.86 20.20
CA GLU A 21 -6.52 1.50 19.48
C GLU A 21 -6.36 2.50 18.34
N VAL A 22 -5.43 3.43 18.50
CA VAL A 22 -5.13 4.42 17.46
C VAL A 22 -4.65 3.65 16.24
N ALA A 23 -5.44 3.70 15.18
CA ALA A 23 -5.12 2.97 13.96
C ALA A 23 -3.74 3.36 13.43
N GLU A 24 -2.90 2.36 13.20
CA GLU A 24 -1.51 2.56 12.80
C GLU A 24 -1.44 3.24 11.42
N THR A 25 -0.69 4.34 11.33
CA THR A 25 -0.55 5.12 10.10
C THR A 25 0.26 4.36 9.05
N ALA A 26 -0.19 4.44 7.79
CA ALA A 26 0.47 3.85 6.63
C ALA A 26 1.03 4.93 5.69
N ASP A 27 2.34 4.93 5.45
CA ASP A 27 2.92 5.60 4.27
C ASP A 27 2.62 4.75 3.02
N VAL A 28 2.49 5.37 1.83
CA VAL A 28 2.16 4.65 0.60
C VAL A 28 3.24 4.84 -0.45
N ILE A 29 3.69 3.74 -1.05
CA ILE A 29 4.60 3.71 -2.20
C ILE A 29 3.76 3.38 -3.43
N VAL A 30 3.79 4.25 -4.44
CA VAL A 30 3.17 4.02 -5.74
C VAL A 30 4.27 3.75 -6.77
N LEU A 31 4.32 2.53 -7.29
CA LEU A 31 5.25 2.17 -8.34
C LEU A 31 4.71 2.70 -9.69
N ALA A 32 5.45 3.61 -10.28
CA ALA A 32 5.10 4.29 -11.52
C ALA A 32 6.28 4.31 -12.52
N GLY A 33 7.16 3.32 -12.39
CA GLY A 33 8.28 3.06 -13.28
C GLY A 33 7.97 1.93 -14.26
N GLY A 34 8.87 1.75 -15.22
CA GLY A 34 8.80 0.69 -16.23
C GLY A 34 8.96 1.22 -17.65
N THR A 35 9.31 0.32 -18.58
CA THR A 35 9.67 0.69 -19.96
C THR A 35 8.45 0.98 -20.85
N GLY A 36 7.21 0.71 -20.39
CA GLY A 36 6.00 0.89 -21.21
C GLY A 36 5.98 0.07 -22.51
N ALA A 37 6.78 -0.99 -22.61
CA ALA A 37 7.01 -1.73 -23.87
C ALA A 37 5.71 -2.21 -24.55
N ARG A 38 4.67 -2.51 -23.80
CA ARG A 38 3.37 -2.97 -24.30
C ARG A 38 2.41 -1.82 -24.66
N LEU A 39 2.81 -0.58 -24.36
CA LEU A 39 2.11 0.66 -24.69
C LEU A 39 2.94 1.48 -25.67
N ASP A 40 3.60 0.84 -26.62
CA ASP A 40 4.44 1.46 -27.65
C ASP A 40 5.50 2.44 -27.09
N GLY A 41 6.02 2.13 -25.89
CA GLY A 41 6.99 2.97 -25.18
C GLY A 41 6.37 4.18 -24.46
N ALA A 42 5.04 4.28 -24.39
CA ALA A 42 4.41 5.34 -23.63
C ALA A 42 4.74 5.26 -22.13
N SER A 43 4.88 6.42 -21.49
CA SER A 43 5.03 6.53 -20.03
C SER A 43 3.72 6.09 -19.38
N LYS A 44 3.70 4.87 -18.79
CA LYS A 44 2.48 4.31 -18.16
C LYS A 44 1.78 5.27 -17.19
N PRO A 45 2.50 5.93 -16.25
CA PRO A 45 1.86 6.88 -15.34
C PRO A 45 1.16 8.04 -16.05
N ASP A 46 1.59 8.41 -17.27
CA ASP A 46 1.07 9.54 -18.04
C ASP A 46 -0.02 9.14 -19.04
N VAL A 47 -0.33 7.85 -19.20
CA VAL A 47 -1.45 7.38 -20.02
C VAL A 47 -2.75 7.93 -19.45
N VAL A 48 -3.56 8.55 -20.32
CA VAL A 48 -4.85 9.15 -19.96
C VAL A 48 -5.99 8.20 -20.29
N ALA A 49 -6.84 7.96 -19.30
CA ALA A 49 -8.11 7.26 -19.46
C ALA A 49 -9.13 7.85 -18.46
N ARG A 50 -10.40 7.90 -18.84
CA ARG A 50 -11.47 8.55 -18.05
C ARG A 50 -11.12 9.98 -17.62
N GLY A 51 -10.39 10.70 -18.47
CA GLY A 51 -10.06 12.12 -18.29
C GLY A 51 -8.92 12.42 -17.32
N LEU A 52 -8.27 11.42 -16.72
CA LEU A 52 -7.12 11.57 -15.81
C LEU A 52 -5.98 10.64 -16.24
N ARG A 53 -4.74 10.98 -15.87
CA ARG A 53 -3.62 10.04 -16.00
C ARG A 53 -3.82 8.84 -15.06
N LEU A 54 -3.31 7.67 -15.43
CA LEU A 54 -3.40 6.48 -14.57
C LEU A 54 -2.85 6.75 -13.17
N LEU A 55 -1.71 7.43 -13.07
CA LEU A 55 -1.15 7.83 -11.79
C LEU A 55 -2.08 8.75 -10.99
N ASP A 56 -2.75 9.71 -11.66
CA ASP A 56 -3.63 10.67 -10.99
C ASP A 56 -4.88 10.02 -10.42
N HIS A 57 -5.39 8.94 -11.03
CA HIS A 57 -6.47 8.13 -10.45
C HIS A 57 -6.08 7.54 -9.09
N VAL A 58 -4.85 7.01 -8.98
CA VAL A 58 -4.34 6.44 -7.73
C VAL A 58 -4.16 7.55 -6.69
N LEU A 59 -3.51 8.66 -7.06
CA LEU A 59 -3.24 9.76 -6.13
C LEU A 59 -4.52 10.43 -5.63
N ALA A 60 -5.49 10.69 -6.51
CA ALA A 60 -6.80 11.23 -6.12
C ALA A 60 -7.57 10.28 -5.19
N GLY A 61 -7.49 8.97 -5.46
CA GLY A 61 -8.09 7.97 -4.60
C GLY A 61 -7.45 7.90 -3.21
N LEU A 62 -6.14 8.07 -3.10
CA LEU A 62 -5.45 8.14 -1.81
C LEU A 62 -5.87 9.37 -1.01
N GLU A 63 -6.02 10.52 -1.67
CA GLU A 63 -6.50 11.74 -1.02
C GLU A 63 -7.96 11.56 -0.54
N GLN A 64 -8.83 10.99 -1.37
CA GLN A 64 -10.20 10.66 -0.98
C GLN A 64 -10.24 9.75 0.27
N LEU A 65 -9.38 8.73 0.35
CA LEU A 65 -9.33 7.86 1.53
C LEU A 65 -8.84 8.60 2.78
N ARG A 66 -7.90 9.53 2.63
CA ARG A 66 -7.43 10.40 3.73
C ARG A 66 -8.56 11.30 4.23
N GLU A 67 -9.32 11.92 3.33
CA GLU A 67 -10.51 12.71 3.68
C GLU A 67 -11.59 11.88 4.38
N GLN A 68 -11.70 10.59 4.06
CA GLN A 68 -12.59 9.63 4.73
C GLN A 68 -12.08 9.14 6.08
N GLY A 69 -10.89 9.60 6.51
CA GLY A 69 -10.32 9.28 7.82
C GLY A 69 -9.46 8.01 7.86
N LEU A 70 -9.11 7.41 6.70
CA LEU A 70 -8.11 6.34 6.70
C LEU A 70 -6.75 6.93 7.11
N PRO A 71 -6.03 6.35 8.10
CA PRO A 71 -4.78 6.90 8.61
C PRO A 71 -3.64 6.71 7.60
N LEU A 72 -3.66 7.51 6.54
CA LEU A 72 -2.62 7.56 5.51
C LEU A 72 -1.62 8.69 5.81
N GLY A 73 -0.36 8.33 5.86
CA GLY A 73 0.77 9.21 5.99
C GLY A 73 1.20 9.82 4.64
N ARG A 74 2.49 9.78 4.37
CA ARG A 74 3.09 10.34 3.15
C ARG A 74 2.91 9.39 1.98
N VAL A 75 2.86 9.98 0.78
CA VAL A 75 2.86 9.24 -0.48
C VAL A 75 4.19 9.47 -1.18
N CYS A 76 4.83 8.39 -1.59
CA CYS A 76 6.06 8.39 -2.39
C CYS A 76 5.81 7.66 -3.72
N VAL A 77 5.99 8.37 -4.83
CA VAL A 77 5.90 7.80 -6.17
C VAL A 77 7.31 7.43 -6.64
N VAL A 78 7.48 6.18 -7.03
CA VAL A 78 8.72 5.69 -7.63
C VAL A 78 8.62 5.88 -9.14
N ALA A 79 9.22 6.95 -9.65
CA ALA A 79 9.13 7.35 -11.05
C ALA A 79 10.33 8.18 -11.49
N PRO A 80 10.66 8.16 -12.80
CA PRO A 80 11.64 9.07 -13.39
C PRO A 80 11.27 10.57 -13.20
N ALA A 81 12.25 11.44 -13.36
CA ALA A 81 12.08 12.88 -13.11
C ALA A 81 11.04 13.54 -14.05
N GLU A 82 10.89 12.98 -15.24
CA GLU A 82 9.99 13.46 -16.31
C GLU A 82 8.51 13.30 -15.95
N VAL A 83 8.17 12.34 -15.08
CA VAL A 83 6.78 12.15 -14.63
C VAL A 83 6.41 13.29 -13.70
N ALA A 84 5.45 14.11 -14.07
CA ALA A 84 4.97 15.22 -13.24
C ALA A 84 4.25 14.70 -11.98
N LEU A 85 4.60 15.23 -10.80
CA LEU A 85 3.97 14.90 -9.53
C LEU A 85 3.35 16.16 -8.90
N PRO A 86 2.20 16.04 -8.25
CA PRO A 86 1.60 17.15 -7.50
C PRO A 86 2.44 17.52 -6.26
N GLY A 87 2.25 18.73 -5.74
CA GLY A 87 2.89 19.19 -4.51
C GLY A 87 2.55 18.27 -3.32
N GLY A 88 3.52 18.03 -2.44
CA GLY A 88 3.38 17.19 -1.26
C GLY A 88 3.59 15.68 -1.50
N VAL A 89 3.64 15.23 -2.75
CA VAL A 89 4.00 13.86 -3.12
C VAL A 89 5.51 13.75 -3.24
N LEU A 90 6.09 12.78 -2.54
CA LEU A 90 7.52 12.51 -2.58
C LEU A 90 7.88 11.73 -3.85
N ARG A 91 9.10 11.90 -4.32
CA ARG A 91 9.66 11.13 -5.44
C ARG A 91 10.78 10.23 -4.97
N ALA A 92 10.80 9.00 -5.47
CA ALA A 92 11.94 8.10 -5.40
C ALA A 92 12.27 7.55 -6.80
N LEU A 93 13.49 7.12 -6.96
CA LEU A 93 13.93 6.28 -8.07
C LEU A 93 15.12 5.47 -7.56
N GLU A 94 15.16 4.21 -7.87
CA GLU A 94 16.30 3.36 -7.55
C GLU A 94 17.53 3.73 -8.39
N ASP A 95 18.71 3.60 -7.80
CA ASP A 95 19.98 3.89 -8.47
C ASP A 95 20.88 2.63 -8.51
N PRO A 96 21.30 2.21 -9.72
CA PRO A 96 20.90 2.69 -11.05
C PRO A 96 19.41 2.38 -11.34
N PRO A 97 18.76 3.11 -12.26
CA PRO A 97 17.36 2.87 -12.64
C PRO A 97 17.13 1.46 -13.22
N LEU A 98 15.86 1.05 -13.34
CA LEU A 98 15.42 -0.22 -13.94
C LEU A 98 15.84 -1.48 -13.16
N GLY A 99 16.03 -1.36 -11.85
CA GLY A 99 16.30 -2.50 -10.96
C GLY A 99 15.08 -3.37 -10.61
N GLY A 100 13.93 -3.05 -11.20
CA GLY A 100 12.69 -3.76 -11.02
C GLY A 100 11.88 -3.31 -9.80
N PRO A 101 10.64 -3.84 -9.61
CA PRO A 101 9.71 -3.38 -8.57
C PRO A 101 10.27 -3.45 -7.15
N VAL A 102 11.06 -4.49 -6.85
CA VAL A 102 11.64 -4.69 -5.51
C VAL A 102 12.63 -3.57 -5.17
N ALA A 103 13.49 -3.20 -6.13
CA ALA A 103 14.43 -2.08 -5.98
C ALA A 103 13.68 -0.75 -5.82
N GLY A 104 12.61 -0.55 -6.60
CA GLY A 104 11.74 0.61 -6.48
C GLY A 104 11.08 0.73 -5.09
N ILE A 105 10.60 -0.39 -4.51
CA ILE A 105 10.06 -0.42 -3.14
C ILE A 105 11.15 0.02 -2.15
N GLY A 106 12.36 -0.51 -2.29
CA GLY A 106 13.51 -0.14 -1.45
C GLY A 106 13.79 1.37 -1.50
N ALA A 107 13.84 1.95 -2.70
CA ALA A 107 14.04 3.39 -2.91
C ALA A 107 12.91 4.23 -2.27
N GLY A 108 11.65 3.79 -2.41
CA GLY A 108 10.50 4.43 -1.78
C GLY A 108 10.57 4.41 -0.25
N LEU A 109 10.94 3.27 0.33
CA LEU A 109 11.11 3.13 1.78
C LEU A 109 12.24 4.04 2.31
N ASP A 110 13.33 4.16 1.56
CA ASP A 110 14.46 5.02 1.92
C ASP A 110 14.03 6.50 1.96
N VAL A 111 13.36 6.98 0.91
CA VAL A 111 12.85 8.36 0.86
C VAL A 111 11.86 8.63 2.01
N LEU A 112 10.92 7.72 2.26
CA LEU A 112 9.96 7.83 3.35
C LEU A 112 10.62 7.73 4.74
N GLY A 113 11.80 7.13 4.84
CA GLY A 113 12.57 7.01 6.09
C GLY A 113 13.37 8.25 6.48
N ARG A 114 13.57 9.21 5.56
CA ARG A 114 14.46 10.38 5.78
C ARG A 114 13.90 11.43 6.75
N SER A 115 12.60 11.42 7.00
CA SER A 115 11.93 12.40 7.86
C SER A 115 11.05 11.72 8.89
N ALA A 116 11.10 12.17 10.13
CA ALA A 116 10.22 11.72 11.20
C ALA A 116 8.89 12.51 11.20
N PRO A 117 7.80 11.95 11.73
CA PRO A 117 7.67 10.57 12.18
C PRO A 117 7.63 9.57 11.02
N VAL A 118 8.15 8.38 11.24
CA VAL A 118 8.11 7.29 10.25
C VAL A 118 6.92 6.39 10.56
N ALA A 119 6.04 6.19 9.57
CA ALA A 119 4.88 5.32 9.74
C ALA A 119 5.28 3.86 9.96
N GLY A 120 4.55 3.15 10.82
CA GLY A 120 4.77 1.74 11.12
C GLY A 120 4.37 0.81 9.98
N LEU A 121 3.44 1.25 9.13
CA LEU A 121 2.97 0.53 7.96
C LEU A 121 3.45 1.16 6.66
N ALA A 122 3.57 0.34 5.62
CA ALA A 122 3.85 0.75 4.25
C ALA A 122 2.88 0.06 3.28
N GLY A 123 2.09 0.86 2.56
CA GLY A 123 1.26 0.41 1.45
C GLY A 123 2.07 0.36 0.16
N ILE A 124 1.80 -0.63 -0.68
CA ILE A 124 2.35 -0.72 -2.04
C ILE A 124 1.17 -0.72 -3.00
N LEU A 125 1.22 0.17 -3.98
CA LEU A 125 0.30 0.25 -5.12
C LEU A 125 1.11 0.39 -6.41
N THR A 126 0.45 0.16 -7.54
CA THR A 126 1.01 0.40 -8.88
C THR A 126 0.13 1.38 -9.64
N CYS A 127 0.72 2.20 -10.51
CA CYS A 127 -0.04 3.20 -11.28
C CYS A 127 -0.91 2.59 -12.39
N ASP A 128 -0.58 1.39 -12.84
CA ASP A 128 -1.31 0.67 -13.88
C ASP A 128 -2.58 -0.01 -13.40
N ALA A 129 -2.78 -0.11 -12.09
CA ALA A 129 -4.04 -0.51 -11.47
C ALA A 129 -4.75 0.73 -10.87
N PRO A 130 -5.42 1.55 -11.67
CA PRO A 130 -5.89 2.89 -11.26
C PRO A 130 -6.95 2.87 -10.16
N LEU A 131 -7.58 1.73 -9.89
CA LEU A 131 -8.54 1.56 -8.78
C LEU A 131 -7.94 0.82 -7.57
N SER A 132 -6.65 0.49 -7.58
CA SER A 132 -5.98 -0.29 -6.53
C SER A 132 -6.10 0.32 -5.13
N TRP A 133 -6.18 1.65 -5.03
CA TRP A 133 -6.38 2.37 -3.78
C TRP A 133 -7.63 1.92 -3.00
N ARG A 134 -8.67 1.42 -3.70
CA ARG A 134 -9.92 0.94 -3.10
C ARG A 134 -9.74 -0.29 -2.20
N ALA A 135 -8.64 -1.01 -2.37
CA ALA A 135 -8.33 -2.15 -1.51
C ALA A 135 -7.83 -1.73 -0.11
N LEU A 136 -7.21 -0.55 0.02
CA LEU A 136 -6.52 -0.14 1.25
C LEU A 136 -7.38 -0.18 2.51
N PRO A 137 -8.66 0.25 2.52
CA PRO A 137 -9.49 0.17 3.72
C PRO A 137 -9.70 -1.26 4.23
N ALA A 138 -9.88 -2.22 3.31
CA ALA A 138 -10.04 -3.63 3.67
C ALA A 138 -8.71 -4.23 4.15
N LEU A 139 -7.60 -3.90 3.47
CA LEU A 139 -6.27 -4.33 3.86
C LEU A 139 -5.88 -3.77 5.23
N HIS A 140 -6.14 -2.48 5.48
CA HIS A 140 -5.84 -1.83 6.75
C HIS A 140 -6.61 -2.51 7.90
N ARG A 141 -7.90 -2.72 7.73
CA ARG A 141 -8.74 -3.42 8.71
C ARG A 141 -8.24 -4.85 8.96
N ALA A 142 -7.91 -5.58 7.90
CA ALA A 142 -7.45 -6.96 8.01
C ALA A 142 -6.09 -7.06 8.73
N LEU A 143 -5.19 -6.09 8.53
CA LEU A 143 -3.90 -6.06 9.21
C LEU A 143 -4.04 -5.62 10.67
N ALA A 144 -4.92 -4.66 10.97
CA ALA A 144 -5.23 -4.24 12.34
C ALA A 144 -5.82 -5.39 13.17
N GLN A 145 -6.65 -6.24 12.56
CA GLN A 145 -7.23 -7.43 13.20
C GLN A 145 -6.25 -8.61 13.28
N ALA A 146 -5.12 -8.52 12.58
CA ALA A 146 -4.12 -9.57 12.61
C ALA A 146 -3.17 -9.38 13.79
N GLY A 147 -2.75 -10.48 14.39
CA GLY A 147 -1.71 -10.45 15.43
C GLY A 147 -0.34 -10.00 14.86
N PRO A 148 0.65 -9.82 15.75
CA PRO A 148 1.99 -9.39 15.35
C PRO A 148 2.75 -10.44 14.53
N GLU A 149 2.22 -11.65 14.42
CA GLU A 149 2.79 -12.73 13.61
C GLU A 149 2.65 -12.52 12.10
N LEU A 150 1.72 -11.66 11.64
CA LEU A 150 1.62 -11.31 10.23
C LEU A 150 2.52 -10.11 9.89
N ASP A 151 3.29 -10.25 8.82
CA ASP A 151 4.16 -9.21 8.28
C ASP A 151 3.40 -8.27 7.33
N GLY A 152 2.23 -8.70 6.83
CA GLY A 152 1.39 -7.89 5.98
C GLY A 152 0.13 -8.59 5.48
N VAL A 153 -0.63 -7.85 4.70
CA VAL A 153 -1.81 -8.34 3.97
C VAL A 153 -1.73 -7.83 2.53
N CYS A 154 -2.23 -8.59 1.58
CA CYS A 154 -2.25 -8.19 0.17
C CYS A 154 -3.55 -8.61 -0.50
N ALA A 155 -3.87 -8.00 -1.63
CA ALA A 155 -5.01 -8.36 -2.44
C ALA A 155 -4.82 -9.75 -3.07
N ARG A 156 -5.94 -10.40 -3.40
CA ARG A 156 -5.98 -11.67 -4.12
C ARG A 156 -7.02 -11.61 -5.23
N ASP A 157 -6.59 -11.93 -6.44
CA ASP A 157 -7.46 -12.13 -7.60
C ASP A 157 -7.52 -13.65 -7.91
N GLY A 158 -8.68 -14.27 -7.70
CA GLY A 158 -8.78 -15.73 -7.79
C GLY A 158 -7.73 -16.42 -6.91
N GLU A 159 -6.83 -17.16 -7.54
CA GLU A 159 -5.71 -17.86 -6.86
C GLU A 159 -4.40 -17.03 -6.82
N HIS A 160 -4.39 -15.83 -7.44
CA HIS A 160 -3.18 -15.04 -7.56
C HIS A 160 -3.05 -14.02 -6.42
N THR A 161 -1.94 -14.13 -5.67
CA THR A 161 -1.57 -13.17 -4.64
C THR A 161 -0.93 -11.94 -5.28
N GLN A 162 -1.52 -10.77 -5.06
CA GLN A 162 -1.09 -9.48 -5.60
C GLN A 162 -0.17 -8.76 -4.61
N TYR A 163 1.09 -9.17 -4.53
CA TYR A 163 2.05 -8.59 -3.58
C TYR A 163 2.29 -7.09 -3.78
N LEU A 164 2.11 -6.56 -5.00
CA LEU A 164 2.25 -5.13 -5.30
C LEU A 164 0.96 -4.33 -5.02
N LEU A 165 -0.07 -4.99 -4.51
CA LEU A 165 -1.27 -4.36 -3.95
C LEU A 165 -1.42 -4.87 -2.51
N GLY A 166 -0.68 -4.26 -1.59
CA GLY A 166 -0.60 -4.76 -0.22
C GLY A 166 -0.29 -3.67 0.80
N LEU A 167 -0.50 -4.03 2.06
CA LEU A 167 -0.16 -3.25 3.23
C LEU A 167 0.70 -4.10 4.14
N TYR A 168 1.86 -3.59 4.52
CA TYR A 168 2.89 -4.35 5.20
C TYR A 168 3.37 -3.63 6.44
N ARG A 169 3.81 -4.38 7.45
CA ARG A 169 4.63 -3.81 8.51
C ARG A 169 5.93 -3.33 7.91
N ARG A 170 6.19 -2.03 8.02
CA ARG A 170 7.33 -1.38 7.37
C ARG A 170 8.66 -2.09 7.60
N ARG A 171 8.93 -2.51 8.85
CA ARG A 171 10.18 -3.18 9.21
C ARG A 171 10.35 -4.52 8.48
N ALA A 172 9.28 -5.32 8.40
CA ALA A 172 9.30 -6.60 7.70
C ALA A 172 9.51 -6.41 6.19
N LEU A 173 8.79 -5.46 5.59
CA LEU A 173 8.96 -5.11 4.18
C LEU A 173 10.39 -4.65 3.87
N ALA A 174 10.95 -3.76 4.69
CA ALA A 174 12.33 -3.29 4.51
C ALA A 174 13.34 -4.44 4.56
N ALA A 175 13.21 -5.36 5.52
CA ALA A 175 14.06 -6.55 5.60
C ALA A 175 13.91 -7.48 4.39
N ALA A 176 12.71 -7.60 3.82
CA ALA A 176 12.48 -8.46 2.66
C ALA A 176 13.06 -7.89 1.36
N VAL A 177 13.02 -6.55 1.19
CA VAL A 177 13.53 -5.91 -0.04
C VAL A 177 15.01 -5.55 0.03
N ALA A 178 15.59 -5.49 1.23
CA ALA A 178 16.99 -5.15 1.47
C ALA A 178 17.59 -6.00 2.62
N PRO A 179 17.66 -7.33 2.50
CA PRO A 179 18.03 -8.23 3.59
C PRO A 179 19.45 -7.95 4.14
N ASP A 180 20.35 -7.51 3.28
CA ASP A 180 21.74 -7.19 3.64
C ASP A 180 21.99 -5.67 3.69
N GLY A 181 20.93 -4.87 3.86
CA GLY A 181 20.98 -3.41 3.90
C GLY A 181 21.06 -2.75 2.52
N ALA A 182 21.21 -3.50 1.44
CA ALA A 182 21.16 -3.00 0.07
C ALA A 182 19.89 -3.54 -0.64
N PRO A 183 19.16 -2.71 -1.41
CA PRO A 183 17.97 -3.15 -2.11
C PRO A 183 18.27 -4.26 -3.12
N LEU A 184 17.45 -5.32 -3.09
CA LEU A 184 17.50 -6.38 -4.09
C LEU A 184 17.13 -5.81 -5.46
N ARG A 185 17.91 -6.17 -6.49
CA ARG A 185 17.70 -5.74 -7.87
C ARG A 185 17.39 -6.94 -8.76
N ASP A 186 16.66 -6.71 -9.84
CA ASP A 186 16.31 -7.74 -10.84
C ASP A 186 15.72 -9.01 -10.20
N THR A 187 15.09 -8.83 -9.05
CA THR A 187 14.52 -9.90 -8.25
C THR A 187 13.01 -9.95 -8.46
N ALA A 188 12.50 -11.15 -8.75
CA ALA A 188 11.06 -11.36 -8.88
C ALA A 188 10.34 -11.00 -7.55
N VAL A 189 9.25 -10.25 -7.63
CA VAL A 189 8.44 -9.81 -6.47
C VAL A 189 8.08 -10.99 -5.57
N ARG A 190 7.62 -12.11 -6.15
CA ARG A 190 7.26 -13.31 -5.41
C ARG A 190 8.45 -13.90 -4.65
N ARG A 191 9.66 -13.76 -5.16
CA ARG A 191 10.87 -14.26 -4.48
C ARG A 191 11.20 -13.41 -3.26
N ALA A 192 11.11 -12.09 -3.36
CA ALA A 192 11.39 -11.17 -2.26
C ALA A 192 10.25 -11.16 -1.24
N LEU A 193 9.01 -10.80 -1.66
CA LEU A 193 7.89 -10.60 -0.76
C LEU A 193 7.20 -11.90 -0.34
N GLY A 194 7.39 -13.01 -1.09
CA GLY A 194 6.89 -14.33 -0.70
C GLY A 194 7.59 -14.94 0.51
N THR A 195 8.64 -14.32 1.02
CA THR A 195 9.29 -14.68 2.29
C THR A 195 8.53 -14.16 3.51
N LEU A 196 7.66 -13.18 3.31
CA LEU A 196 6.83 -12.57 4.35
C LEU A 196 5.62 -13.44 4.69
N ARG A 197 5.23 -13.43 5.95
CA ARG A 197 3.98 -14.05 6.41
C ARG A 197 2.82 -13.11 6.08
N VAL A 198 2.24 -13.29 4.90
CA VAL A 198 1.14 -12.44 4.42
C VAL A 198 -0.19 -13.22 4.39
N ARG A 199 -1.28 -12.50 4.67
CA ARG A 199 -2.64 -12.97 4.40
C ARG A 199 -3.13 -12.33 3.12
N ALA A 200 -3.61 -13.15 2.18
CA ALA A 200 -4.20 -12.67 0.95
C ALA A 200 -5.71 -12.49 1.12
N ILE A 201 -6.21 -11.29 0.78
CA ILE A 201 -7.61 -10.89 0.94
C ILE A 201 -8.29 -10.90 -0.43
N PRO A 202 -9.39 -11.65 -0.60
CA PRO A 202 -10.16 -11.62 -1.85
C PRO A 202 -10.56 -10.17 -2.19
N THR A 203 -10.25 -9.75 -3.41
CA THR A 203 -10.44 -8.38 -3.86
C THR A 203 -11.19 -8.40 -5.19
N ALA A 204 -12.07 -7.44 -5.40
CA ALA A 204 -12.83 -7.34 -6.64
C ALA A 204 -11.90 -7.16 -7.85
N ARG A 205 -12.22 -7.81 -8.96
CA ARG A 205 -11.37 -7.87 -10.16
C ARG A 205 -11.06 -6.51 -10.75
N ASP A 206 -12.02 -5.58 -10.72
CA ASP A 206 -11.84 -4.21 -11.20
C ASP A 206 -10.81 -3.41 -10.38
N VAL A 207 -10.66 -3.73 -9.10
CA VAL A 207 -9.69 -3.10 -8.19
C VAL A 207 -8.25 -3.57 -8.46
N VAL A 208 -8.09 -4.83 -8.84
CA VAL A 208 -6.76 -5.44 -9.09
C VAL A 208 -6.36 -5.43 -10.56
N ARG A 209 -7.23 -4.90 -11.44
CA ARG A 209 -7.03 -4.92 -12.89
C ARG A 209 -5.90 -3.98 -13.29
N ASP A 210 -4.86 -4.56 -13.87
CA ASP A 210 -3.78 -3.81 -14.51
C ASP A 210 -4.19 -3.38 -15.93
N LEU A 211 -3.73 -2.21 -16.35
CA LEU A 211 -3.90 -1.68 -17.71
C LEU A 211 -2.54 -1.71 -18.42
N ASP A 212 -2.20 -2.86 -18.98
CA ASP A 212 -0.90 -3.13 -19.60
C ASP A 212 -0.86 -2.86 -21.10
N THR A 213 -2.03 -2.84 -21.77
CA THR A 213 -2.16 -2.68 -23.21
C THR A 213 -3.14 -1.57 -23.56
N TRP A 214 -3.02 -0.99 -24.78
CA TRP A 214 -3.97 -0.01 -25.27
C TRP A 214 -5.40 -0.56 -25.35
N ALA A 215 -5.59 -1.85 -25.63
CA ALA A 215 -6.90 -2.48 -25.64
C ALA A 215 -7.55 -2.45 -24.26
N GLU A 216 -6.79 -2.74 -23.19
CA GLU A 216 -7.26 -2.67 -21.80
C GLU A 216 -7.57 -1.23 -21.38
N VAL A 217 -6.69 -0.27 -21.74
CA VAL A 217 -6.91 1.16 -21.49
C VAL A 217 -8.20 1.63 -22.16
N HIS A 218 -8.41 1.34 -23.45
CA HIS A 218 -9.62 1.73 -24.17
C HIS A 218 -10.88 1.03 -23.63
N SER A 219 -10.77 -0.26 -23.25
CA SER A 219 -11.87 -0.99 -22.62
C SER A 219 -12.28 -0.34 -21.31
N TRP A 220 -11.30 -0.01 -20.47
CA TRP A 220 -11.54 0.66 -19.19
C TRP A 220 -12.07 2.08 -19.37
N ASP A 221 -11.54 2.87 -20.31
CA ASP A 221 -11.97 4.23 -20.64
C ASP A 221 -13.44 4.28 -21.06
N SER A 222 -13.86 3.34 -21.92
CA SER A 222 -15.24 3.23 -22.42
C SER A 222 -16.24 2.68 -21.40
N GLY A 223 -15.80 2.27 -20.20
CA GLY A 223 -16.66 1.66 -19.18
C GLY A 223 -17.18 0.26 -19.52
N ARG A 224 -16.64 -0.39 -20.55
CA ARG A 224 -17.00 -1.76 -20.91
C ARG A 224 -16.34 -2.73 -19.95
N SER A 225 -17.15 -3.39 -19.13
CA SER A 225 -16.71 -4.57 -18.35
C SER A 225 -16.68 -5.76 -19.31
N GLU A 226 -15.55 -6.46 -19.39
CA GLU A 226 -15.47 -7.79 -20.01
C GLU A 226 -16.04 -8.85 -19.08
#